data_57f89b59ee69ac7aadc4fafcaf31fdbf
#
_entry.id   57f89b59ee69ac7aadc4fafcaf31fdbf
#
_cell.length_a   1.000
_cell.length_b   1.000
_cell.length_c   1.000
_cell.angle_alpha   90.00
_cell.angle_beta   90.00
_cell.angle_gamma   90.00
#
_symmetry.space_group_name_H-M   'P 1'
#
loop_
_entity.id
_entity.type
_entity.pdbx_description
1 polymer ?
#
loop_
_entity_poly.entity_id
_entity_poly.type
_entity_poly.pdbx_seq_one_letter_code
_entity_poly.pdbx_strand_id
1 'polypeptide(L)'
;CSSDLKNSDIPVYHKDVDAYEVFDKDGKFLSVLYTDFHPREGKRAGAWMTSYKEQWIDEATGENSRPHISIVMNFTKPTKDKPALLTFGELETFLHEFGHSLHGMFANSTYENLSGTNVYWDFVELPSQFMENFAIEKEFLHTFARHYQTGELIPDELVQRIVDSSNFDAAYACLRQVSFGLLDMAWYTRTTPFD
;
A
#
# COMPACT_ATOMS: atom_id res chain seq x y z
N CYS A 1 7.99 0.58 14.02
CA CYS A 1 6.59 0.43 14.48
C CYS A 1 6.44 -0.94 15.11
N SER A 2 6.13 -0.99 16.37
CA SER A 2 5.58 -2.20 16.97
C SER A 2 4.06 -2.11 16.85
N SER A 3 3.54 -2.45 15.68
CA SER A 3 2.11 -2.57 15.48
C SER A 3 1.79 -4.03 15.67
N ASP A 4 1.12 -4.49 16.69
CA ASP A 4 0.78 -5.90 16.66
C ASP A 4 -0.39 -6.27 17.55
N LEU A 5 -1.21 -5.32 17.91
CA LEU A 5 -2.40 -5.63 18.64
C LEU A 5 -3.61 -5.52 17.69
N LYS A 6 -3.94 -6.65 17.05
CA LYS A 6 -5.27 -6.83 16.50
C LYS A 6 -6.26 -6.52 17.61
N ASN A 7 -7.01 -5.44 17.46
CA ASN A 7 -7.97 -5.02 18.45
C ASN A 7 -9.38 -5.39 18.02
N SER A 8 -9.94 -6.43 18.64
CA SER A 8 -11.32 -6.89 18.38
C SER A 8 -12.40 -5.92 18.86
N ASP A 9 -12.02 -4.92 19.67
CA ASP A 9 -12.97 -3.93 20.20
C ASP A 9 -13.19 -2.77 19.25
N ILE A 10 -12.32 -2.63 18.23
CA ILE A 10 -12.52 -1.65 17.15
C ILE A 10 -13.59 -2.16 16.20
N PRO A 11 -14.68 -1.41 15.96
CA PRO A 11 -15.72 -1.83 15.04
C PRO A 11 -15.21 -1.94 13.62
N VAL A 12 -15.55 -3.04 12.94
CA VAL A 12 -15.23 -3.29 11.54
C VAL A 12 -16.51 -3.40 10.71
N TYR A 13 -16.44 -3.01 9.45
CA TYR A 13 -17.59 -3.00 8.55
C TYR A 13 -17.88 -4.37 7.90
N HIS A 14 -16.98 -5.33 8.02
CA HIS A 14 -17.17 -6.68 7.51
C HIS A 14 -16.34 -7.68 8.32
N LYS A 15 -16.82 -8.92 8.44
CA LYS A 15 -16.15 -10.00 9.23
C LYS A 15 -14.75 -10.41 8.73
N ASP A 16 -14.44 -10.14 7.46
CA ASP A 16 -13.14 -10.43 6.85
C ASP A 16 -12.16 -9.25 6.97
N VAL A 17 -12.54 -8.18 7.68
CA VAL A 17 -11.71 -7.01 7.96
C VAL A 17 -11.12 -7.12 9.34
N ASP A 18 -9.82 -6.89 9.43
CA ASP A 18 -9.13 -6.79 10.72
C ASP A 18 -8.75 -5.33 11.00
N ALA A 19 -8.76 -4.94 12.27
CA ALA A 19 -8.35 -3.62 12.73
C ALA A 19 -7.19 -3.74 13.71
N TYR A 20 -6.22 -2.82 13.56
CA TYR A 20 -5.00 -2.77 14.36
C TYR A 20 -4.80 -1.37 14.92
N GLU A 21 -4.40 -1.29 16.18
CA GLU A 21 -3.80 -0.09 16.72
C GLU A 21 -2.32 -0.04 16.37
N VAL A 22 -1.89 1.08 15.81
CA VAL A 22 -0.50 1.29 15.39
C VAL A 22 0.16 2.27 16.35
N PHE A 23 1.33 1.89 16.85
CA PHE A 23 2.11 2.70 17.79
C PHE A 23 3.50 2.97 17.24
N ASP A 24 4.12 4.07 17.65
CA ASP A 24 5.53 4.33 17.38
C ASP A 24 6.46 3.50 18.30
N LYS A 25 7.77 3.68 18.10
CA LYS A 25 8.80 2.99 18.88
C LYS A 25 8.76 3.30 20.40
N ASP A 26 8.15 4.40 20.76
CA ASP A 26 8.04 4.87 22.16
C ASP A 26 6.66 4.52 22.76
N GLY A 27 5.84 3.78 22.03
CA GLY A 27 4.51 3.34 22.46
C GLY A 27 3.42 4.41 22.32
N LYS A 28 3.69 5.48 21.58
CA LYS A 28 2.70 6.52 21.30
C LYS A 28 1.77 6.08 20.17
N PHE A 29 0.47 6.21 20.39
CA PHE A 29 -0.55 5.89 19.39
C PHE A 29 -0.40 6.75 18.12
N LEU A 30 -0.35 6.10 16.96
CA LEU A 30 -0.20 6.73 15.65
C LEU A 30 -1.47 6.68 14.81
N SER A 31 -2.14 5.54 14.76
CA SER A 31 -3.25 5.32 13.83
C SER A 31 -4.06 4.07 14.19
N VAL A 32 -5.27 4.00 13.66
CA VAL A 32 -5.95 2.71 13.44
C VAL A 32 -5.72 2.30 12.00
N LEU A 33 -5.27 1.05 11.79
CA LEU A 33 -5.10 0.44 10.48
C LEU A 33 -6.13 -0.67 10.28
N TYR A 34 -6.94 -0.55 9.23
CA TYR A 34 -7.84 -1.59 8.77
C TYR A 34 -7.22 -2.36 7.61
N THR A 35 -7.34 -3.69 7.62
CA THR A 35 -6.89 -4.54 6.52
C THR A 35 -8.07 -5.32 5.95
N ASP A 36 -8.36 -5.07 4.69
CA ASP A 36 -9.45 -5.70 3.94
C ASP A 36 -8.87 -6.43 2.72
N PHE A 37 -8.40 -7.66 2.93
CA PHE A 37 -7.52 -8.34 1.97
C PHE A 37 -8.23 -9.29 1.00
N HIS A 38 -9.49 -9.62 1.22
CA HIS A 38 -10.15 -10.67 0.45
C HIS A 38 -11.33 -10.18 -0.37
N PRO A 39 -11.54 -10.77 -1.57
CA PRO A 39 -12.67 -10.44 -2.41
C PRO A 39 -14.00 -10.93 -1.80
N ARG A 40 -15.07 -10.23 -2.09
CA ARG A 40 -16.45 -10.58 -1.76
C ARG A 40 -17.43 -9.91 -2.72
N GLU A 41 -18.68 -10.32 -2.68
CA GLU A 41 -19.75 -9.67 -3.43
C GLU A 41 -19.87 -8.19 -3.04
N GLY A 42 -19.99 -7.33 -4.04
CA GLY A 42 -20.06 -5.88 -3.87
C GLY A 42 -18.71 -5.17 -3.65
N LYS A 43 -17.60 -5.91 -3.46
CA LYS A 43 -16.27 -5.31 -3.35
C LYS A 43 -15.67 -5.08 -4.73
N ARG A 44 -15.21 -3.84 -4.97
CA ARG A 44 -14.51 -3.48 -6.22
C ARG A 44 -13.20 -4.25 -6.36
N ALA A 45 -12.84 -4.63 -7.59
CA ALA A 45 -11.55 -5.22 -7.91
C ALA A 45 -10.42 -4.18 -7.85
N GLY A 46 -9.18 -4.66 -7.70
CA GLY A 46 -7.99 -3.83 -7.57
C GLY A 46 -7.50 -3.74 -6.13
N ALA A 47 -6.65 -2.76 -5.88
CA ALA A 47 -6.11 -2.44 -4.57
C ALA A 47 -6.13 -0.93 -4.37
N TRP A 48 -6.25 -0.48 -3.14
CA TRP A 48 -6.16 0.94 -2.78
C TRP A 48 -5.97 1.15 -1.29
N MET A 49 -5.36 2.27 -0.95
CA MET A 49 -5.40 2.84 0.38
C MET A 49 -6.50 3.89 0.45
N THR A 50 -7.16 4.01 1.60
CA THR A 50 -8.07 5.13 1.88
C THR A 50 -8.00 5.55 3.35
N SER A 51 -8.32 6.82 3.61
CA SER A 51 -8.49 7.34 4.96
C SER A 51 -9.97 7.41 5.30
N TYR A 52 -10.38 6.83 6.41
CA TYR A 52 -11.73 7.01 6.97
C TYR A 52 -11.79 8.23 7.88
N LYS A 53 -10.67 8.62 8.41
CA LYS A 53 -10.45 9.82 9.21
C LYS A 53 -9.04 10.32 8.95
N GLU A 54 -8.90 11.58 8.62
CA GLU A 54 -7.60 12.21 8.44
C GLU A 54 -6.98 12.62 9.79
N GLN A 55 -5.68 12.86 9.78
CA GLN A 55 -4.98 13.46 10.91
C GLN A 55 -5.09 14.99 10.84
N TRP A 56 -5.24 15.65 11.98
CA TRP A 56 -5.19 17.11 12.11
C TRP A 56 -4.83 17.52 13.53
N ILE A 57 -4.44 18.78 13.73
CA ILE A 57 -4.14 19.34 15.03
C ILE A 57 -5.18 20.40 15.36
N ASP A 58 -5.85 20.25 16.51
CA ASP A 58 -6.71 21.28 17.06
C ASP A 58 -5.85 22.42 17.60
N GLU A 59 -5.91 23.58 16.95
CA GLU A 59 -5.08 24.75 17.32
C GLU A 59 -5.45 25.33 18.69
N ALA A 60 -6.69 25.12 19.16
CA ALA A 60 -7.15 25.64 20.44
C ALA A 60 -6.70 24.76 21.63
N THR A 61 -6.69 23.44 21.44
CA THR A 61 -6.36 22.47 22.49
C THR A 61 -4.96 21.86 22.33
N GLY A 62 -4.37 21.91 21.14
CA GLY A 62 -3.14 21.21 20.79
C GLY A 62 -3.33 19.70 20.59
N GLU A 63 -4.56 19.20 20.62
CA GLU A 63 -4.84 17.79 20.40
C GLU A 63 -4.51 17.38 18.96
N ASN A 64 -3.77 16.28 18.81
CA ASN A 64 -3.45 15.68 17.53
C ASN A 64 -4.41 14.51 17.26
N SER A 65 -5.42 14.75 16.45
CA SER A 65 -6.39 13.76 16.04
C SER A 65 -5.73 12.76 15.08
N ARG A 66 -5.59 11.50 15.52
CA ARG A 66 -4.89 10.50 14.74
C ARG A 66 -5.77 9.85 13.66
N PRO A 67 -5.16 9.46 12.53
CA PRO A 67 -5.91 8.99 11.36
C PRO A 67 -6.42 7.56 11.53
N HIS A 68 -7.45 7.23 10.74
CA HIS A 68 -7.92 5.86 10.52
C HIS A 68 -7.71 5.51 9.04
N ILE A 69 -6.82 4.57 8.79
CA ILE A 69 -6.34 4.18 7.46
C ILE A 69 -6.83 2.78 7.12
N SER A 70 -7.14 2.53 5.87
CA SER A 70 -7.49 1.20 5.36
C SER A 70 -6.64 0.83 4.16
N ILE A 71 -6.16 -0.42 4.14
CA ILE A 71 -5.59 -1.09 2.97
C ILE A 71 -6.62 -2.08 2.45
N VAL A 72 -7.03 -1.92 1.21
CA VAL A 72 -7.98 -2.81 0.55
C VAL A 72 -7.26 -3.55 -0.58
N MET A 73 -7.35 -4.89 -0.55
CA MET A 73 -6.77 -5.78 -1.53
C MET A 73 -7.82 -6.81 -2.00
N ASN A 74 -7.45 -7.65 -2.95
CA ASN A 74 -8.30 -8.75 -3.42
C ASN A 74 -7.48 -10.04 -3.54
N PHE A 75 -6.79 -10.43 -2.46
CA PHE A 75 -6.02 -11.67 -2.40
C PHE A 75 -6.91 -12.90 -2.39
N THR A 76 -6.47 -13.96 -3.06
CA THR A 76 -7.14 -15.26 -3.00
C THR A 76 -7.23 -15.74 -1.55
N LYS A 77 -8.44 -16.12 -1.12
CA LYS A 77 -8.66 -16.66 0.23
C LYS A 77 -7.90 -17.97 0.44
N PRO A 78 -7.43 -18.24 1.66
CA PRO A 78 -6.90 -19.54 2.01
C PRO A 78 -8.00 -20.61 1.87
N THR A 79 -7.60 -21.84 1.56
CA THR A 79 -8.47 -23.02 1.60
C THR A 79 -8.19 -23.84 2.85
N LYS A 80 -8.95 -24.93 3.08
CA LYS A 80 -8.71 -25.81 4.24
C LYS A 80 -7.32 -26.43 4.23
N ASP A 81 -6.77 -26.68 3.03
CA ASP A 81 -5.53 -27.44 2.85
C ASP A 81 -4.35 -26.58 2.41
N LYS A 82 -4.59 -25.30 2.11
CA LYS A 82 -3.56 -24.41 1.56
C LYS A 82 -3.74 -22.97 2.05
N PRO A 83 -2.67 -22.33 2.56
CA PRO A 83 -2.72 -20.92 2.92
C PRO A 83 -2.93 -20.03 1.69
N ALA A 84 -3.31 -18.80 1.89
CA ALA A 84 -3.27 -17.79 0.83
C ALA A 84 -1.81 -17.57 0.42
N LEU A 85 -1.49 -17.92 -0.82
CA LEU A 85 -0.16 -17.71 -1.39
C LEU A 85 -0.24 -16.51 -2.32
N LEU A 86 0.59 -15.51 -2.04
CA LEU A 86 0.67 -14.29 -2.86
C LEU A 86 1.59 -14.56 -4.06
N THR A 87 1.23 -13.99 -5.20
CA THR A 87 2.17 -13.82 -6.32
C THR A 87 3.14 -12.68 -5.97
N PHE A 88 4.25 -12.60 -6.71
CA PHE A 88 5.19 -11.49 -6.55
C PHE A 88 4.51 -10.13 -6.77
N GLY A 89 3.69 -9.98 -7.81
CA GLY A 89 2.96 -8.73 -8.08
C GLY A 89 1.95 -8.37 -6.98
N GLU A 90 1.34 -9.36 -6.31
CA GLU A 90 0.47 -9.09 -5.15
C GLU A 90 1.27 -8.60 -3.95
N LEU A 91 2.48 -9.12 -3.72
CA LEU A 91 3.38 -8.63 -2.68
C LEU A 91 3.83 -7.18 -2.97
N GLU A 92 4.24 -6.90 -4.21
CA GLU A 92 4.63 -5.56 -4.67
C GLU A 92 3.47 -4.57 -4.48
N THR A 93 2.27 -4.92 -4.92
CA THR A 93 1.05 -4.11 -4.73
C THR A 93 0.74 -3.90 -3.24
N PHE A 94 0.90 -4.91 -2.40
CA PHE A 94 0.71 -4.75 -0.95
C PHE A 94 1.70 -3.74 -0.36
N LEU A 95 2.97 -3.81 -0.74
CA LEU A 95 3.98 -2.86 -0.28
C LEU A 95 3.70 -1.45 -0.78
N HIS A 96 3.21 -1.31 -2.01
CA HIS A 96 2.74 -0.05 -2.57
C HIS A 96 1.64 0.58 -1.70
N GLU A 97 0.55 -0.14 -1.46
CA GLU A 97 -0.57 0.35 -0.65
C GLU A 97 -0.15 0.58 0.83
N PHE A 98 0.77 -0.22 1.32
CA PHE A 98 1.36 0.00 2.64
C PHE A 98 2.20 1.28 2.69
N GLY A 99 2.89 1.64 1.60
CA GLY A 99 3.59 2.92 1.48
C GLY A 99 2.65 4.13 1.58
N HIS A 100 1.51 4.09 0.89
CA HIS A 100 0.45 5.09 1.07
C HIS A 100 -0.08 5.12 2.51
N SER A 101 -0.24 3.95 3.11
CA SER A 101 -0.71 3.84 4.49
C SER A 101 0.27 4.45 5.49
N LEU A 102 1.58 4.23 5.30
CA LEU A 102 2.62 4.88 6.11
C LEU A 102 2.57 6.40 5.96
N HIS A 103 2.39 6.90 4.74
CA HIS A 103 2.24 8.32 4.47
C HIS A 103 1.06 8.92 5.27
N GLY A 104 -0.09 8.23 5.27
CA GLY A 104 -1.25 8.63 6.08
C GLY A 104 -1.03 8.50 7.58
N MET A 105 -0.50 7.37 8.04
CA MET A 105 -0.30 7.10 9.47
C MET A 105 0.73 8.02 10.14
N PHE A 106 1.76 8.45 9.41
CA PHE A 106 2.78 9.38 9.90
C PHE A 106 2.42 10.86 9.72
N ALA A 107 1.25 11.16 9.19
CA ALA A 107 0.82 12.55 9.00
C ALA A 107 0.91 13.36 10.31
N ASN A 108 1.36 14.60 10.18
CA ASN A 108 1.49 15.56 11.29
C ASN A 108 1.27 16.98 10.77
N SER A 109 0.10 17.21 10.16
CA SER A 109 -0.31 18.48 9.59
C SER A 109 -1.27 19.20 10.53
N THR A 110 -1.27 20.53 10.50
CA THR A 110 -2.24 21.34 11.24
C THR A 110 -3.63 21.17 10.65
N TYR A 111 -3.75 21.23 9.33
CA TYR A 111 -5.03 21.23 8.62
C TYR A 111 -5.36 19.84 8.05
N GLU A 112 -6.58 19.37 8.32
CA GLU A 112 -7.10 18.09 7.86
C GLU A 112 -6.98 17.92 6.33
N ASN A 113 -7.40 18.93 5.57
CA ASN A 113 -7.42 18.88 4.11
C ASN A 113 -6.01 18.89 3.46
N LEU A 114 -4.96 19.08 4.23
CA LEU A 114 -3.55 19.08 3.80
C LEU A 114 -2.77 17.96 4.48
N SER A 115 -3.47 16.97 5.04
CA SER A 115 -2.87 15.89 5.81
C SER A 115 -2.73 14.62 4.97
N GLY A 116 -1.75 13.79 5.34
CA GLY A 116 -1.55 12.47 4.77
C GLY A 116 -1.33 12.49 3.27
N THR A 117 -2.15 11.75 2.54
CA THR A 117 -2.07 11.63 1.08
C THR A 117 -2.73 12.78 0.31
N ASN A 118 -3.25 13.80 1.01
CA ASN A 118 -3.77 15.03 0.40
C ASN A 118 -2.63 15.97 -0.01
N VAL A 119 -1.82 15.54 -0.95
CA VAL A 119 -0.64 16.23 -1.50
C VAL A 119 -0.77 16.37 -3.02
N TYR A 120 0.14 17.14 -3.64
CA TYR A 120 0.19 17.20 -5.09
C TYR A 120 0.46 15.82 -5.71
N TRP A 121 -0.10 15.58 -6.89
CA TRP A 121 -0.07 14.28 -7.56
C TRP A 121 1.34 13.79 -7.95
N ASP A 122 2.26 14.71 -8.17
CA ASP A 122 3.66 14.41 -8.45
C ASP A 122 4.42 13.83 -7.24
N PHE A 123 3.89 13.99 -6.02
CA PHE A 123 4.48 13.47 -4.79
C PHE A 123 3.75 12.25 -4.22
N VAL A 124 2.46 12.09 -4.49
CA VAL A 124 1.60 11.10 -3.79
C VAL A 124 2.09 9.67 -3.90
N GLU A 125 2.71 9.30 -5.04
CA GLU A 125 3.23 7.95 -5.29
C GLU A 125 4.67 7.73 -4.80
N LEU A 126 5.33 8.76 -4.27
CA LEU A 126 6.72 8.59 -3.80
C LEU A 126 6.83 7.58 -2.65
N PRO A 127 6.03 7.63 -1.57
CA PRO A 127 6.11 6.65 -0.49
C PRO A 127 5.70 5.25 -0.93
N SER A 128 4.69 5.12 -1.78
CA SER A 128 4.20 3.83 -2.28
C SER A 128 5.23 3.14 -3.18
N GLN A 129 5.74 3.84 -4.18
CA GLN A 129 6.76 3.30 -5.09
C GLN A 129 8.11 3.06 -4.40
N PHE A 130 8.45 3.84 -3.37
CA PHE A 130 9.62 3.56 -2.56
C PHE A 130 9.51 2.20 -1.86
N MET A 131 8.35 1.88 -1.30
CA MET A 131 8.13 0.62 -0.59
C MET A 131 8.17 -0.61 -1.50
N GLU A 132 7.82 -0.49 -2.78
CA GLU A 132 7.92 -1.58 -3.76
C GLU A 132 9.34 -2.18 -3.84
N ASN A 133 10.37 -1.36 -3.65
CA ASN A 133 11.76 -1.83 -3.71
C ASN A 133 12.09 -2.92 -2.70
N PHE A 134 11.37 -2.97 -1.57
CA PHE A 134 11.57 -4.04 -0.58
C PHE A 134 11.13 -5.42 -1.09
N ALA A 135 10.27 -5.48 -2.11
CA ALA A 135 9.81 -6.75 -2.68
C ALA A 135 10.94 -7.59 -3.30
N ILE A 136 12.06 -6.96 -3.65
CA ILE A 136 13.25 -7.62 -4.24
C ILE A 136 14.46 -7.66 -3.31
N GLU A 137 14.35 -7.06 -2.11
CA GLU A 137 15.45 -7.04 -1.13
C GLU A 137 15.52 -8.37 -0.37
N LYS A 138 16.64 -9.09 -0.51
CA LYS A 138 16.85 -10.40 0.10
C LYS A 138 16.66 -10.38 1.62
N GLU A 139 17.26 -9.41 2.30
CA GLU A 139 17.16 -9.30 3.75
C GLU A 139 15.71 -9.15 4.22
N PHE A 140 14.91 -8.37 3.49
CA PHE A 140 13.50 -8.21 3.78
C PHE A 140 12.73 -9.51 3.49
N LEU A 141 12.90 -10.11 2.33
CA LEU A 141 12.24 -11.37 1.96
C LEU A 141 12.56 -12.49 2.94
N HIS A 142 13.79 -12.59 3.42
CA HIS A 142 14.21 -13.61 4.38
C HIS A 142 13.56 -13.45 5.76
N THR A 143 12.91 -12.33 6.07
CA THR A 143 12.16 -12.18 7.32
C THR A 143 10.86 -12.99 7.33
N PHE A 144 10.22 -13.20 6.18
CA PHE A 144 8.90 -13.86 6.09
C PHE A 144 8.73 -14.87 4.95
N ALA A 145 9.49 -14.75 3.85
CA ALA A 145 9.29 -15.58 2.66
C ALA A 145 9.82 -17.01 2.87
N ARG A 146 8.94 -17.87 3.40
CA ARG A 146 9.24 -19.28 3.71
C ARG A 146 8.28 -20.19 2.99
N HIS A 147 8.79 -21.34 2.59
CA HIS A 147 7.97 -22.40 2.01
C HIS A 147 6.93 -22.87 3.05
N TYR A 148 5.65 -22.81 2.70
CA TYR A 148 4.56 -23.00 3.65
C TYR A 148 4.47 -24.42 4.28
N GLN A 149 5.10 -25.43 3.68
CA GLN A 149 5.15 -26.80 4.20
C GLN A 149 6.48 -27.10 4.88
N THR A 150 7.62 -26.71 4.27
CA THR A 150 8.95 -27.06 4.77
C THR A 150 9.55 -26.02 5.71
N GLY A 151 9.08 -24.76 5.65
CA GLY A 151 9.64 -23.66 6.42
C GLY A 151 10.98 -23.12 5.89
N GLU A 152 11.48 -23.68 4.79
CA GLU A 152 12.72 -23.23 4.15
C GLU A 152 12.57 -21.80 3.62
N LEU A 153 13.62 -20.99 3.75
CA LEU A 153 13.67 -19.64 3.18
C LEU A 153 13.62 -19.69 1.66
N ILE A 154 13.08 -18.66 1.05
CA ILE A 154 13.15 -18.45 -0.39
C ILE A 154 14.62 -18.52 -0.85
N PRO A 155 14.98 -19.34 -1.86
CA PRO A 155 16.35 -19.40 -2.35
C PRO A 155 16.79 -18.08 -2.99
N ASP A 156 18.04 -17.68 -2.73
CA ASP A 156 18.65 -16.49 -3.32
C ASP A 156 18.61 -16.47 -4.85
N GLU A 157 18.78 -17.64 -5.48
CA GLU A 157 18.69 -17.79 -6.92
C GLU A 157 17.30 -17.41 -7.45
N LEU A 158 16.24 -17.75 -6.70
CA LEU A 158 14.90 -17.41 -7.09
C LEU A 158 14.64 -15.89 -6.97
N VAL A 159 15.17 -15.26 -5.93
CA VAL A 159 15.11 -13.79 -5.80
C VAL A 159 15.86 -13.12 -6.95
N GLN A 160 17.07 -13.62 -7.31
CA GLN A 160 17.82 -13.08 -8.45
C GLN A 160 17.05 -13.21 -9.77
N ARG A 161 16.35 -14.33 -10.01
CA ARG A 161 15.51 -14.50 -11.20
C ARG A 161 14.36 -13.50 -11.25
N ILE A 162 13.78 -13.13 -10.11
CA ILE A 162 12.76 -12.07 -10.03
C ILE A 162 13.37 -10.74 -10.46
N VAL A 163 14.54 -10.38 -9.91
CA VAL A 163 15.27 -9.16 -10.27
C VAL A 163 15.62 -9.14 -11.77
N ASP A 164 16.14 -10.24 -12.31
CA ASP A 164 16.49 -10.32 -13.72
C ASP A 164 15.25 -10.18 -14.62
N SER A 165 14.12 -10.76 -14.22
CA SER A 165 12.87 -10.67 -14.97
C SER A 165 12.27 -9.27 -14.97
N SER A 166 12.49 -8.48 -13.92
CA SER A 166 11.99 -7.09 -13.84
C SER A 166 12.68 -6.17 -14.85
N ASN A 167 13.87 -6.51 -15.29
CA ASN A 167 14.61 -5.77 -16.33
C ASN A 167 14.20 -6.17 -17.76
N PHE A 168 13.47 -7.27 -17.93
CA PHE A 168 13.00 -7.72 -19.23
C PHE A 168 11.96 -6.75 -19.77
N ASP A 169 12.13 -6.31 -21.00
CA ASP A 169 11.27 -5.32 -21.66
C ASP A 169 11.10 -3.96 -20.93
N ALA A 170 12.00 -3.60 -20.00
CA ALA A 170 11.95 -2.32 -19.29
C ALA A 170 11.93 -1.12 -20.23
N ALA A 171 12.71 -1.18 -21.33
CA ALA A 171 12.72 -0.13 -22.36
C ALA A 171 11.37 -0.01 -23.08
N TYR A 172 10.72 -1.13 -23.37
CA TYR A 172 9.37 -1.14 -23.97
C TYR A 172 8.34 -0.54 -23.00
N ALA A 173 8.36 -0.91 -21.73
CA ALA A 173 7.46 -0.36 -20.73
C ALA A 173 7.63 1.16 -20.59
N CYS A 174 8.89 1.64 -20.57
CA CYS A 174 9.20 3.07 -20.54
C CYS A 174 8.67 3.79 -21.81
N LEU A 175 8.94 3.26 -22.99
CA LEU A 175 8.47 3.84 -24.25
C LEU A 175 6.93 3.89 -24.33
N ARG A 176 6.26 2.83 -23.86
CA ARG A 176 4.81 2.79 -23.76
C ARG A 176 4.27 3.91 -22.88
N GLN A 177 4.87 4.14 -21.71
CA GLN A 177 4.46 5.21 -20.79
C GLN A 177 4.68 6.60 -21.42
N VAL A 178 5.84 6.81 -22.04
CA VAL A 178 6.12 8.05 -22.78
C VAL A 178 5.12 8.29 -23.90
N SER A 179 4.72 7.25 -24.62
CA SER A 179 3.72 7.38 -25.68
C SER A 179 2.36 7.85 -25.18
N PHE A 180 1.95 7.44 -23.98
CA PHE A 180 0.73 7.97 -23.35
C PHE A 180 0.86 9.44 -23.01
N GLY A 181 1.99 9.86 -22.44
CA GLY A 181 2.25 11.27 -22.14
C GLY A 181 2.27 12.15 -23.42
N LEU A 182 2.87 11.66 -24.50
CA LEU A 182 2.87 12.36 -25.76
C LEU A 182 1.46 12.52 -26.35
N LEU A 183 0.64 11.48 -26.26
CA LEU A 183 -0.75 11.54 -26.71
C LEU A 183 -1.56 12.53 -25.85
N ASP A 184 -1.41 12.46 -24.55
CA ASP A 184 -2.07 13.35 -23.58
C ASP A 184 -1.69 14.81 -23.87
N MET A 185 -0.41 15.11 -24.02
CA MET A 185 0.06 16.45 -24.36
C MET A 185 -0.41 16.92 -25.74
N ALA A 186 -0.51 16.02 -26.73
CA ALA A 186 -1.06 16.36 -28.04
C ALA A 186 -2.53 16.80 -27.97
N TRP A 187 -3.30 16.25 -27.04
CA TRP A 187 -4.67 16.70 -26.77
C TRP A 187 -4.71 18.03 -26.01
N TYR A 188 -4.02 18.13 -24.89
CA TYR A 188 -4.16 19.25 -23.97
C TYR A 188 -3.39 20.52 -24.37
N THR A 189 -2.45 20.43 -25.32
CA THR A 189 -1.78 21.62 -25.90
C THR A 189 -2.50 22.21 -27.09
N ARG A 190 -3.59 21.62 -27.57
CA ARG A 190 -4.36 22.13 -28.69
C ARG A 190 -5.09 23.42 -28.32
N THR A 191 -5.03 24.38 -29.25
CA THR A 191 -5.74 25.67 -29.15
C THR A 191 -6.92 25.77 -30.14
N THR A 192 -7.14 24.74 -30.94
CA THR A 192 -8.22 24.70 -31.93
C THR A 192 -9.12 23.48 -31.68
N PRO A 193 -10.43 23.57 -31.98
CA PRO A 193 -11.34 22.43 -31.94
C PRO A 193 -10.85 21.26 -32.80
N PHE A 194 -11.33 20.08 -32.47
CA PHE A 194 -11.15 18.86 -33.27
C PHE A 194 -12.23 18.86 -34.37
N ASP A 195 -11.83 18.57 -35.60
CA ASP A 195 -12.75 18.29 -36.68
C ASP A 195 -13.11 16.80 -36.71
#